data_f6cf62a2b4deac12a1950974b3f3f361
#
_entry.id   f6cf62a2b4deac12a1950974b3f3f361
#
_cell.length_a   1.000
_cell.length_b   1.000
_cell.length_c   1.000
_cell.angle_alpha   90.00
_cell.angle_beta   90.00
_cell.angle_gamma   90.00
#
_symmetry.space_group_name_H-M   'P 1'
#
loop_
_entity.id
_entity.type
_entity.pdbx_description
1 polymer ?
#
loop_
_entity_poly.entity_id
_entity_poly.type
_entity_poly.pdbx_seq_one_letter_code
_entity_poly.pdbx_strand_id
1 'polypeptide(L)'
;MTCFSTVKGLRWLGALALAVASVAVIVSVNSCSTEDRTVDVALVIPGAHEVGNKACMDCHAAIVRRFPASPHARVHAASMGKDDAGCESCHGPGSKHIEAGGGFKFIINPGKNPAACLQCHLAIQSDFQLPHHHPVLEGRMNCIQCHDPHGSDIFKPAGGLAMSRLNESCAQCHREQTRPVVFEHPAMREGCVTCHNPHGSVNRKMLTQSDPNICLRCHAQVPGPGVTPGQIYIGNINHSSFLKMGTCWTAGCHTAVHGSNVDVRLRY
;
A
#
# COMPACT_ATOMS: atom_id res chain seq x y z
N MET A 1 -51.84 22.75 -54.57
CA MET A 1 -51.07 21.52 -54.35
C MET A 1 -49.60 21.89 -54.03
N THR A 2 -49.31 22.41 -52.84
CA THR A 2 -47.90 22.73 -52.43
C THR A 2 -47.75 22.83 -50.90
N CYS A 3 -48.31 21.90 -50.12
CA CYS A 3 -48.16 21.95 -48.68
C CYS A 3 -47.56 20.68 -48.04
N PHE A 4 -47.11 19.67 -48.82
CA PHE A 4 -46.60 18.38 -48.28
C PHE A 4 -45.08 18.24 -48.33
N SER A 5 -44.35 19.17 -48.95
CA SER A 5 -42.88 19.03 -49.10
C SER A 5 -42.11 19.59 -47.90
N THR A 6 -42.61 20.60 -47.22
CA THR A 6 -41.92 21.28 -46.12
C THR A 6 -41.85 20.48 -44.81
N VAL A 7 -42.83 19.64 -44.54
CA VAL A 7 -42.89 18.85 -43.30
C VAL A 7 -41.87 17.68 -43.31
N LYS A 8 -41.57 17.10 -44.48
CA LYS A 8 -40.55 16.03 -44.60
C LYS A 8 -39.13 16.57 -44.38
N GLY A 9 -38.84 17.74 -44.92
CA GLY A 9 -37.49 18.38 -44.73
C GLY A 9 -37.23 18.72 -43.26
N LEU A 10 -38.24 19.23 -42.53
CA LEU A 10 -38.08 19.62 -41.13
C LEU A 10 -37.85 18.39 -40.23
N ARG A 11 -38.48 17.25 -40.53
CA ARG A 11 -38.24 15.99 -39.79
C ARG A 11 -36.83 15.41 -40.00
N TRP A 12 -36.26 15.56 -41.19
CA TRP A 12 -34.90 15.12 -41.48
C TRP A 12 -33.85 16.00 -40.81
N LEU A 13 -34.06 17.33 -40.77
CA LEU A 13 -33.19 18.26 -40.06
C LEU A 13 -33.21 18.03 -38.54
N GLY A 14 -34.37 17.71 -37.96
CA GLY A 14 -34.48 17.35 -36.53
C GLY A 14 -33.78 16.02 -36.21
N ALA A 15 -33.90 15.02 -37.05
CA ALA A 15 -33.20 13.75 -36.85
C ALA A 15 -31.67 13.88 -36.98
N LEU A 16 -31.21 14.71 -37.93
CA LEU A 16 -29.77 15.00 -38.08
C LEU A 16 -29.21 15.77 -36.87
N ALA A 17 -29.94 16.76 -36.37
CA ALA A 17 -29.55 17.51 -35.16
C ALA A 17 -29.47 16.62 -33.92
N LEU A 18 -30.43 15.69 -33.74
CA LEU A 18 -30.41 14.72 -32.66
C LEU A 18 -29.24 13.74 -32.79
N ALA A 19 -28.93 13.27 -34.00
CA ALA A 19 -27.79 12.38 -34.23
C ALA A 19 -26.46 13.09 -33.94
N VAL A 20 -26.29 14.33 -34.36
CA VAL A 20 -25.10 15.14 -34.08
C VAL A 20 -24.97 15.42 -32.58
N ALA A 21 -26.06 15.75 -31.88
CA ALA A 21 -26.06 15.95 -30.44
C ALA A 21 -25.70 14.66 -29.70
N SER A 22 -26.19 13.50 -30.14
CA SER A 22 -25.87 12.20 -29.55
C SER A 22 -24.41 11.84 -29.72
N VAL A 23 -23.82 12.09 -30.90
CA VAL A 23 -22.39 11.89 -31.16
C VAL A 23 -21.53 12.83 -30.31
N ALA A 24 -21.91 14.10 -30.18
CA ALA A 24 -21.22 15.05 -29.33
C ALA A 24 -21.23 14.66 -27.85
N VAL A 25 -22.33 14.11 -27.33
CA VAL A 25 -22.41 13.57 -25.97
C VAL A 25 -21.51 12.35 -25.82
N ILE A 26 -21.53 11.40 -26.77
CA ILE A 26 -20.68 10.20 -26.73
C ILE A 26 -19.19 10.58 -26.76
N VAL A 27 -18.81 11.55 -27.59
CA VAL A 27 -17.42 12.04 -27.63
C VAL A 27 -17.03 12.73 -26.32
N SER A 28 -17.95 13.46 -25.68
CA SER A 28 -17.70 14.12 -24.38
C SER A 28 -17.52 13.13 -23.23
N VAL A 29 -18.23 11.98 -23.24
CA VAL A 29 -18.10 10.94 -22.18
C VAL A 29 -16.84 10.09 -22.40
N ASN A 30 -16.34 9.96 -23.62
CA ASN A 30 -15.08 9.28 -23.89
C ASN A 30 -13.84 10.15 -23.63
N SER A 31 -14.02 11.42 -23.25
CA SER A 31 -12.93 12.34 -22.90
C SER A 31 -12.48 12.24 -21.43
N CYS A 32 -12.95 11.25 -20.66
CA CYS A 32 -12.21 10.76 -19.51
C CYS A 32 -11.15 9.76 -19.99
N SER A 33 -10.24 10.20 -20.84
CA SER A 33 -8.92 9.60 -20.86
C SER A 33 -8.33 9.90 -19.49
N THR A 34 -8.21 8.89 -18.65
CA THR A 34 -7.16 8.88 -17.65
C THR A 34 -5.88 9.09 -18.45
N GLU A 35 -5.45 10.35 -18.57
CA GLU A 35 -4.05 10.60 -18.88
C GLU A 35 -3.29 9.76 -17.86
N ASP A 36 -2.49 8.85 -18.36
CA ASP A 36 -1.46 8.20 -17.58
C ASP A 36 -0.65 9.34 -16.96
N ARG A 37 -1.05 9.77 -15.76
CA ARG A 37 -0.22 10.64 -14.94
C ARG A 37 0.89 9.76 -14.37
N THR A 38 1.71 9.24 -15.26
CA THR A 38 3.08 8.95 -14.92
C THR A 38 3.67 10.30 -14.56
N VAL A 39 3.67 10.62 -13.28
CA VAL A 39 4.53 11.66 -12.75
C VAL A 39 5.92 11.09 -12.95
N ASP A 40 6.44 11.31 -14.14
CA ASP A 40 7.84 11.03 -14.46
C ASP A 40 8.65 12.07 -13.67
N VAL A 41 8.83 11.80 -12.39
CA VAL A 41 9.75 12.53 -11.54
C VAL A 41 11.12 12.03 -11.96
N ALA A 42 11.59 12.54 -13.09
CA ALA A 42 12.94 12.29 -13.54
C ALA A 42 13.88 12.61 -12.36
N LEU A 43 14.62 11.61 -11.91
CA LEU A 43 15.63 11.78 -10.89
C LEU A 43 16.81 12.54 -11.49
N VAL A 44 16.60 13.83 -11.77
CA VAL A 44 17.53 14.67 -12.51
C VAL A 44 18.45 15.41 -11.56
N ILE A 45 19.75 15.21 -11.76
CA ILE A 45 20.78 16.05 -11.17
C ILE A 45 21.37 16.89 -12.32
N PRO A 46 21.16 18.21 -12.35
CA PRO A 46 21.53 19.03 -13.48
C PRO A 46 23.02 18.89 -13.88
N GLY A 47 23.25 18.49 -15.14
CA GLY A 47 24.57 18.29 -15.70
C GLY A 47 25.31 17.04 -15.21
N ALA A 48 24.66 16.11 -14.50
CA ALA A 48 25.20 14.80 -14.23
C ALA A 48 24.80 13.80 -15.33
N HIS A 49 25.59 12.76 -15.52
CA HIS A 49 25.34 11.62 -16.38
C HIS A 49 25.53 10.32 -15.62
N GLU A 50 24.95 9.25 -16.13
CA GLU A 50 25.10 7.90 -15.55
C GLU A 50 26.53 7.39 -15.74
N VAL A 51 27.02 6.67 -14.72
CA VAL A 51 28.38 6.12 -14.65
C VAL A 51 28.42 4.61 -14.52
N GLY A 52 27.24 4.00 -14.27
CA GLY A 52 27.07 2.57 -14.09
C GLY A 52 27.46 2.06 -12.70
N ASN A 53 26.98 0.85 -12.38
CA ASN A 53 27.09 0.27 -11.05
C ASN A 53 28.54 0.06 -10.59
N LYS A 54 29.48 -0.22 -11.50
CA LYS A 54 30.89 -0.47 -11.16
C LYS A 54 31.52 0.73 -10.47
N ALA A 55 31.19 1.94 -10.91
CA ALA A 55 31.72 3.16 -10.32
C ALA A 55 31.32 3.38 -8.86
N CYS A 56 30.24 2.74 -8.42
CA CYS A 56 29.75 2.82 -7.04
C CYS A 56 30.49 1.85 -6.09
N MET A 57 31.05 0.75 -6.65
CA MET A 57 31.56 -0.37 -5.86
C MET A 57 32.74 -0.02 -4.97
N ASP A 58 33.63 0.84 -5.44
CA ASP A 58 34.88 1.16 -4.74
C ASP A 58 34.63 1.84 -3.39
N CYS A 59 33.59 2.69 -3.32
CA CYS A 59 33.23 3.38 -2.10
C CYS A 59 32.08 2.69 -1.31
N HIS A 60 31.13 2.02 -2.01
CA HIS A 60 29.93 1.44 -1.41
C HIS A 60 29.96 -0.11 -1.36
N ALA A 61 31.12 -0.73 -1.21
CA ALA A 61 31.31 -2.19 -1.27
C ALA A 61 30.38 -2.98 -0.33
N ALA A 62 30.06 -2.47 0.84
CA ALA A 62 29.17 -3.14 1.80
C ALA A 62 27.73 -3.22 1.30
N ILE A 63 27.22 -2.16 0.66
CA ILE A 63 25.88 -2.11 0.06
C ILE A 63 25.84 -3.01 -1.16
N VAL A 64 26.81 -2.90 -2.04
CA VAL A 64 26.89 -3.70 -3.28
C VAL A 64 26.90 -5.19 -2.98
N ARG A 65 27.60 -5.65 -1.94
CA ARG A 65 27.58 -7.07 -1.53
C ARG A 65 26.21 -7.56 -1.07
N ARG A 66 25.39 -6.70 -0.48
CA ARG A 66 24.03 -7.08 0.00
C ARG A 66 22.98 -6.97 -1.08
N PHE A 67 23.13 -6.08 -2.02
CA PHE A 67 22.13 -5.74 -3.04
C PHE A 67 21.61 -6.95 -3.84
N PRO A 68 22.43 -7.96 -4.21
CA PRO A 68 21.93 -9.16 -4.91
C PRO A 68 20.83 -9.92 -4.15
N ALA A 69 20.73 -9.76 -2.85
CA ALA A 69 19.64 -10.34 -2.04
C ALA A 69 18.35 -9.52 -2.11
N SER A 70 18.42 -8.27 -2.59
CA SER A 70 17.25 -7.40 -2.73
C SER A 70 16.30 -7.88 -3.84
N PRO A 71 14.98 -7.77 -3.65
CA PRO A 71 14.01 -7.93 -4.72
C PRO A 71 14.28 -7.02 -5.93
N HIS A 72 14.78 -5.82 -5.69
CA HIS A 72 15.10 -4.85 -6.74
C HIS A 72 16.22 -5.34 -7.68
N ALA A 73 17.21 -6.03 -7.16
CA ALA A 73 18.28 -6.61 -8.00
C ALA A 73 17.73 -7.57 -9.07
N ARG A 74 16.65 -8.32 -8.76
CA ARG A 74 16.04 -9.25 -9.72
C ARG A 74 15.22 -8.53 -10.79
N VAL A 75 14.57 -7.44 -10.43
CA VAL A 75 13.81 -6.62 -11.38
C VAL A 75 14.76 -6.01 -12.40
N HIS A 76 15.89 -5.49 -11.95
CA HIS A 76 16.90 -4.93 -12.85
C HIS A 76 17.52 -5.99 -13.76
N ALA A 77 17.86 -7.16 -13.25
CA ALA A 77 18.39 -8.26 -14.05
C ALA A 77 17.41 -8.75 -15.13
N ALA A 78 16.09 -8.69 -14.86
CA ALA A 78 15.07 -9.15 -15.77
C ALA A 78 14.67 -8.13 -16.85
N SER A 79 14.79 -6.83 -16.55
CA SER A 79 14.23 -5.78 -17.43
C SER A 79 15.19 -5.21 -18.46
N MET A 80 16.50 -5.41 -18.35
CA MET A 80 17.41 -4.47 -18.98
C MET A 80 18.46 -5.03 -19.91
N GLY A 81 18.75 -6.27 -19.98
CA GLY A 81 19.81 -6.73 -20.93
C GLY A 81 21.05 -5.81 -21.04
N LYS A 82 21.15 -4.81 -20.15
CA LYS A 82 22.23 -3.84 -20.03
C LYS A 82 22.66 -3.79 -18.57
N ASP A 83 23.95 -3.85 -18.36
CA ASP A 83 24.61 -3.89 -17.04
C ASP A 83 24.42 -2.61 -16.18
N ASP A 84 23.66 -1.61 -16.67
CA ASP A 84 23.80 -0.24 -16.21
C ASP A 84 22.68 0.30 -15.31
N ALA A 85 21.57 -0.38 -15.18
CA ALA A 85 20.45 0.15 -14.41
C ALA A 85 20.33 -0.52 -13.03
N GLY A 86 21.05 -0.07 -12.08
CA GLY A 86 21.00 -0.57 -10.71
C GLY A 86 20.85 0.55 -9.70
N CYS A 87 21.96 1.09 -9.28
CA CYS A 87 22.02 2.12 -8.25
C CYS A 87 21.35 3.43 -8.72
N GLU A 88 21.64 3.85 -9.94
CA GLU A 88 21.23 5.14 -10.49
C GLU A 88 19.73 5.23 -10.80
N SER A 89 19.03 4.11 -10.95
CA SER A 89 17.56 4.10 -11.07
C SER A 89 16.84 4.70 -9.86
N CYS A 90 17.47 4.63 -8.69
CA CYS A 90 16.92 5.17 -7.44
C CYS A 90 17.68 6.40 -6.96
N HIS A 91 18.99 6.45 -7.22
CA HIS A 91 19.88 7.49 -6.74
C HIS A 91 20.14 8.62 -7.76
N GLY A 92 19.67 8.47 -8.99
CA GLY A 92 19.95 9.38 -10.09
C GLY A 92 21.41 9.28 -10.57
N PRO A 93 21.77 10.03 -11.62
CA PRO A 93 23.08 9.97 -12.27
C PRO A 93 24.22 10.36 -11.32
N GLY A 94 25.24 9.48 -11.23
CA GLY A 94 26.28 9.52 -10.20
C GLY A 94 27.53 10.34 -10.55
N SER A 95 27.71 10.83 -11.77
CA SER A 95 28.98 11.44 -12.20
C SER A 95 29.46 12.56 -11.28
N LYS A 96 28.59 13.53 -10.99
CA LYS A 96 28.92 14.66 -10.10
C LYS A 96 29.16 14.27 -8.65
N HIS A 97 28.53 13.21 -8.18
CA HIS A 97 28.77 12.67 -6.85
C HIS A 97 30.19 12.12 -6.73
N ILE A 98 30.64 11.38 -7.75
CA ILE A 98 32.00 10.83 -7.81
C ILE A 98 33.04 11.95 -7.97
N GLU A 99 32.80 12.90 -8.91
CA GLU A 99 33.67 14.05 -9.13
C GLU A 99 33.87 14.89 -7.87
N ALA A 100 32.82 15.01 -7.04
CA ALA A 100 32.87 15.71 -5.74
C ALA A 100 33.51 14.90 -4.60
N GLY A 101 33.95 13.68 -4.85
CA GLY A 101 34.51 12.80 -3.81
C GLY A 101 33.44 12.25 -2.85
N GLY A 102 32.16 12.22 -3.25
CA GLY A 102 31.06 11.71 -2.42
C GLY A 102 30.20 12.83 -1.81
N GLY A 103 29.46 12.46 -0.74
CA GLY A 103 28.54 13.38 -0.03
C GLY A 103 27.13 13.39 -0.62
N PHE A 104 26.19 14.06 0.05
CA PHE A 104 24.77 13.99 -0.28
C PHE A 104 24.30 15.09 -1.27
N LYS A 105 25.20 16.01 -1.69
CA LYS A 105 24.80 17.19 -2.46
C LYS A 105 24.45 16.88 -3.90
N PHE A 106 25.16 15.91 -4.51
CA PHE A 106 25.08 15.60 -5.94
C PHE A 106 24.59 14.18 -6.20
N ILE A 107 23.79 13.65 -5.30
CA ILE A 107 23.15 12.35 -5.42
C ILE A 107 21.76 12.42 -4.78
N ILE A 108 20.80 11.72 -5.33
CA ILE A 108 19.47 11.64 -4.74
C ILE A 108 19.51 10.70 -3.56
N ASN A 109 18.91 11.14 -2.45
CA ASN A 109 18.69 10.29 -1.28
C ASN A 109 17.23 9.84 -1.24
N PRO A 110 16.91 8.60 -1.66
CA PRO A 110 15.54 8.07 -1.66
C PRO A 110 14.90 8.04 -0.27
N GLY A 111 15.71 7.96 0.80
CA GLY A 111 15.21 8.03 2.17
C GLY A 111 14.64 9.40 2.55
N LYS A 112 14.97 10.45 1.80
CA LYS A 112 14.42 11.82 1.98
C LYS A 112 13.44 12.22 0.88
N ASN A 113 13.37 11.42 -0.18
CA ASN A 113 12.50 11.69 -1.33
C ASN A 113 11.68 10.43 -1.65
N PRO A 114 10.46 10.28 -1.11
CA PRO A 114 9.61 9.14 -1.38
C PRO A 114 9.24 8.99 -2.85
N ALA A 115 9.27 10.06 -3.64
CA ALA A 115 9.02 10.00 -5.08
C ALA A 115 9.99 9.03 -5.79
N ALA A 116 11.21 8.89 -5.32
CA ALA A 116 12.17 7.91 -5.86
C ALA A 116 11.67 6.44 -5.76
N CYS A 117 10.81 6.14 -4.81
CA CYS A 117 10.17 4.82 -4.67
C CYS A 117 8.84 4.78 -5.43
N LEU A 118 8.04 5.84 -5.29
CA LEU A 118 6.66 5.91 -5.76
C LEU A 118 6.55 5.99 -7.28
N GLN A 119 7.60 6.39 -8.00
CA GLN A 119 7.64 6.33 -9.47
C GLN A 119 7.38 4.93 -10.04
N CYS A 120 7.71 3.87 -9.29
CA CYS A 120 7.44 2.48 -9.63
C CYS A 120 6.34 1.86 -8.75
N HIS A 121 6.24 2.28 -7.49
CA HIS A 121 5.27 1.77 -6.52
C HIS A 121 3.99 2.61 -6.50
N LEU A 122 3.34 2.80 -7.67
CA LEU A 122 2.16 3.66 -7.84
C LEU A 122 0.95 3.19 -7.00
N ALA A 123 0.73 1.88 -6.87
CA ALA A 123 -0.35 1.35 -6.04
C ALA A 123 -0.18 1.75 -4.56
N ILE A 124 1.06 1.76 -4.08
CA ILE A 124 1.37 2.16 -2.70
C ILE A 124 1.18 3.67 -2.51
N GLN A 125 1.43 4.47 -3.56
CA GLN A 125 1.14 5.90 -3.52
C GLN A 125 -0.35 6.17 -3.27
N SER A 126 -1.24 5.41 -3.91
CA SER A 126 -2.68 5.55 -3.70
C SER A 126 -3.11 5.14 -2.30
N ASP A 127 -2.49 4.12 -1.71
CA ASP A 127 -2.76 3.73 -0.32
C ASP A 127 -2.43 4.87 0.66
N PHE A 128 -1.30 5.57 0.49
CA PHE A 128 -0.94 6.72 1.32
C PHE A 128 -1.85 7.93 1.16
N GLN A 129 -2.74 7.96 0.17
CA GLN A 129 -3.77 9.00 0.01
C GLN A 129 -5.07 8.66 0.75
N LEU A 130 -5.20 7.46 1.32
CA LEU A 130 -6.37 7.05 2.08
C LEU A 130 -6.46 7.80 3.42
N PRO A 131 -7.66 7.92 4.02
CA PRO A 131 -7.87 8.75 5.22
C PRO A 131 -7.03 8.35 6.45
N HIS A 132 -6.64 7.09 6.53
CA HIS A 132 -5.86 6.55 7.65
C HIS A 132 -4.59 5.91 7.11
N HIS A 133 -3.45 6.60 7.23
CA HIS A 133 -2.15 6.17 6.71
C HIS A 133 -1.01 6.65 7.61
N HIS A 134 0.17 6.06 7.45
CA HIS A 134 1.38 6.63 8.03
C HIS A 134 1.81 7.89 7.25
N PRO A 135 2.33 8.93 7.94
CA PRO A 135 2.55 10.24 7.35
C PRO A 135 3.83 10.30 6.47
N VAL A 136 3.86 9.48 5.43
CA VAL A 136 4.98 9.40 4.47
C VAL A 136 4.92 10.54 3.47
N LEU A 137 3.72 10.82 2.91
CA LEU A 137 3.55 11.92 1.96
C LEU A 137 3.72 13.28 2.61
N GLU A 138 3.48 13.39 3.91
CA GLU A 138 3.71 14.59 4.73
C GLU A 138 5.18 14.76 5.16
N GLY A 139 6.07 13.85 4.76
CA GLY A 139 7.50 13.91 5.04
C GLY A 139 7.91 13.64 6.49
N ARG A 140 6.99 13.14 7.34
CA ARG A 140 7.27 12.79 8.74
C ARG A 140 7.78 11.36 8.91
N MET A 141 7.53 10.52 7.93
CA MET A 141 8.07 9.16 7.83
C MET A 141 8.63 8.93 6.42
N ASN A 142 9.40 7.85 6.26
CA ASN A 142 9.93 7.44 4.96
C ASN A 142 9.93 5.92 4.83
N CYS A 143 10.08 5.45 3.58
CA CYS A 143 10.00 4.03 3.24
C CYS A 143 11.07 3.19 3.94
N ILE A 144 12.28 3.72 4.08
CA ILE A 144 13.44 3.00 4.64
C ILE A 144 13.40 2.82 6.16
N GLN A 145 12.43 3.42 6.85
CA GLN A 145 12.20 3.13 8.27
C GLN A 145 11.59 1.74 8.49
N CYS A 146 10.96 1.19 7.44
CA CYS A 146 10.33 -0.13 7.46
C CYS A 146 10.94 -1.10 6.44
N HIS A 147 11.44 -0.60 5.30
CA HIS A 147 11.96 -1.40 4.19
C HIS A 147 13.47 -1.24 4.02
N ASP A 148 14.18 -2.33 3.70
CA ASP A 148 15.58 -2.30 3.28
C ASP A 148 15.70 -2.54 1.76
N PRO A 149 15.78 -1.46 0.94
CA PRO A 149 15.86 -1.59 -0.51
C PRO A 149 17.18 -2.24 -0.99
N HIS A 150 18.20 -2.25 -0.16
CA HIS A 150 19.53 -2.83 -0.50
C HIS A 150 19.72 -4.26 -0.02
N GLY A 151 18.79 -4.80 0.75
CA GLY A 151 18.89 -6.14 1.33
C GLY A 151 17.65 -6.99 1.13
N SER A 152 17.51 -8.02 1.95
CA SER A 152 16.29 -8.82 1.99
C SER A 152 15.16 -8.00 2.58
N ASP A 153 14.06 -7.86 1.85
CA ASP A 153 12.85 -7.20 2.35
C ASP A 153 12.30 -7.95 3.57
N ILE A 154 12.01 -7.20 4.63
CA ILE A 154 11.42 -7.72 5.86
C ILE A 154 10.04 -8.37 5.64
N PHE A 155 9.37 -8.03 4.54
CA PHE A 155 8.01 -8.50 4.22
C PHE A 155 7.96 -9.75 3.34
N LYS A 156 9.08 -10.29 2.88
CA LYS A 156 9.06 -11.57 2.18
C LYS A 156 9.14 -12.72 3.17
N PRO A 157 8.07 -13.51 3.33
CA PRO A 157 8.07 -14.62 4.25
C PRO A 157 8.99 -15.73 3.72
N ALA A 158 10.16 -15.81 4.30
CA ALA A 158 11.00 -17.01 4.24
C ALA A 158 10.75 -17.90 5.48
N GLY A 159 9.46 -18.16 5.79
CA GLY A 159 9.07 -18.92 6.99
C GLY A 159 8.90 -18.07 8.26
N GLY A 160 8.52 -18.68 9.39
CA GLY A 160 8.08 -18.03 10.63
C GLY A 160 8.99 -16.95 11.23
N LEU A 161 10.28 -16.92 10.91
CA LEU A 161 11.20 -15.87 11.34
C LEU A 161 10.94 -14.50 10.67
N ALA A 162 10.32 -14.48 9.48
CA ALA A 162 10.04 -13.23 8.78
C ALA A 162 8.92 -12.45 9.45
N MET A 163 7.92 -13.13 9.99
CA MET A 163 6.80 -12.50 10.69
C MET A 163 7.23 -11.90 12.04
N SER A 164 8.15 -12.57 12.75
CA SER A 164 8.74 -12.01 13.97
C SER A 164 9.48 -10.70 13.68
N ARG A 165 10.32 -10.65 12.65
CA ARG A 165 11.05 -9.44 12.24
C ARG A 165 10.11 -8.31 11.82
N LEU A 166 8.99 -8.64 11.18
CA LEU A 166 7.98 -7.66 10.83
C LEU A 166 7.38 -7.02 12.08
N ASN A 167 6.98 -7.83 13.06
CA ASN A 167 6.45 -7.32 14.32
C ASN A 167 7.48 -6.48 15.08
N GLU A 168 8.75 -6.88 15.09
CA GLU A 168 9.85 -6.12 15.67
C GLU A 168 10.00 -4.72 15.03
N SER A 169 9.84 -4.63 13.71
CA SER A 169 9.86 -3.33 13.03
C SER A 169 8.72 -2.41 13.48
N CYS A 170 7.50 -2.94 13.59
CA CYS A 170 6.36 -2.19 14.11
C CYS A 170 6.56 -1.78 15.59
N ALA A 171 7.12 -2.68 16.39
CA ALA A 171 7.36 -2.49 17.82
C ALA A 171 8.33 -1.35 18.14
N GLN A 172 9.19 -0.94 17.22
CA GLN A 172 10.09 0.21 17.43
C GLN A 172 9.32 1.48 17.78
N CYS A 173 8.14 1.66 17.22
CA CYS A 173 7.26 2.81 17.48
C CYS A 173 6.00 2.43 18.27
N HIS A 174 5.39 1.26 18.00
CA HIS A 174 4.14 0.80 18.58
C HIS A 174 4.36 -0.09 19.83
N ARG A 175 5.11 0.40 20.79
CA ARG A 175 5.54 -0.37 21.98
C ARG A 175 4.38 -0.84 22.85
N GLU A 176 3.34 -0.03 23.01
CA GLU A 176 2.16 -0.38 23.82
C GLU A 176 1.39 -1.57 23.27
N GLN A 177 1.31 -1.69 21.95
CA GLN A 177 0.60 -2.76 21.26
C GLN A 177 1.40 -4.07 21.21
N THR A 178 2.70 -4.00 21.46
CA THR A 178 3.64 -5.13 21.34
C THR A 178 4.26 -5.56 22.67
N ARG A 179 3.88 -4.88 23.78
CA ARG A 179 4.36 -5.26 25.12
C ARG A 179 3.89 -6.67 25.49
N PRO A 180 4.67 -7.40 26.28
CA PRO A 180 4.25 -8.68 26.83
C PRO A 180 2.98 -8.55 27.67
N VAL A 181 2.05 -9.47 27.50
CA VAL A 181 0.79 -9.51 28.25
C VAL A 181 0.54 -10.94 28.73
N VAL A 182 -0.30 -11.11 29.77
CA VAL A 182 -0.62 -12.43 30.35
C VAL A 182 -1.46 -13.25 29.36
N PHE A 183 -2.45 -12.63 28.74
CA PHE A 183 -3.35 -13.25 27.76
C PHE A 183 -3.11 -12.63 26.39
N GLU A 184 -2.16 -13.20 25.65
CA GLU A 184 -1.84 -12.76 24.29
C GLU A 184 -2.98 -13.17 23.33
N HIS A 185 -3.34 -12.29 22.40
CA HIS A 185 -4.16 -12.67 21.27
C HIS A 185 -3.30 -13.46 20.26
N PRO A 186 -3.62 -14.75 19.97
CA PRO A 186 -2.77 -15.57 19.11
C PRO A 186 -2.52 -14.98 17.71
N ALA A 187 -3.46 -14.18 17.18
CA ALA A 187 -3.30 -13.48 15.90
C ALA A 187 -2.09 -12.53 15.85
N MET A 188 -1.59 -12.07 17.01
CA MET A 188 -0.37 -11.27 17.09
C MET A 188 0.87 -12.00 16.58
N ARG A 189 0.87 -13.33 16.64
CA ARG A 189 1.96 -14.18 16.12
C ARG A 189 1.94 -14.30 14.60
N GLU A 190 0.77 -14.09 14.00
CA GLU A 190 0.60 -14.10 12.54
C GLU A 190 1.02 -12.77 11.88
N GLY A 191 1.33 -11.77 12.68
CA GLY A 191 1.85 -10.48 12.25
C GLY A 191 0.82 -9.36 12.22
N CYS A 192 1.29 -8.15 12.49
CA CYS A 192 0.47 -6.94 12.55
C CYS A 192 -0.31 -6.68 11.24
N VAL A 193 0.29 -7.03 10.11
CA VAL A 193 -0.30 -6.84 8.76
C VAL A 193 -1.46 -7.79 8.45
N THR A 194 -1.70 -8.79 9.28
CA THR A 194 -2.90 -9.63 9.18
C THR A 194 -4.16 -8.80 9.37
N CYS A 195 -4.08 -7.78 10.21
CA CYS A 195 -5.19 -6.89 10.53
C CYS A 195 -5.01 -5.47 10.00
N HIS A 196 -3.78 -4.97 9.86
CA HIS A 196 -3.46 -3.60 9.49
C HIS A 196 -2.79 -3.51 8.12
N ASN A 197 -3.17 -2.51 7.30
CA ASN A 197 -2.40 -2.09 6.13
C ASN A 197 -1.56 -0.86 6.52
N PRO A 198 -0.23 -0.99 6.69
CA PRO A 198 0.63 0.10 7.16
C PRO A 198 0.78 1.24 6.14
N HIS A 199 0.43 1.03 4.89
CA HIS A 199 0.48 2.08 3.87
C HIS A 199 -0.75 2.97 3.93
N GLY A 200 -1.94 2.39 4.15
CA GLY A 200 -3.16 3.16 4.30
C GLY A 200 -4.42 2.32 4.22
N SER A 201 -5.51 2.87 4.73
CA SER A 201 -6.84 2.24 4.71
C SER A 201 -7.94 3.28 4.79
N VAL A 202 -9.10 2.93 4.27
CA VAL A 202 -10.36 3.66 4.51
C VAL A 202 -10.89 3.42 5.91
N ASN A 203 -10.45 2.35 6.56
CA ASN A 203 -10.90 1.98 7.89
C ASN A 203 -10.01 2.61 8.96
N ARG A 204 -10.63 3.05 10.06
CA ARG A 204 -9.90 3.60 11.23
C ARG A 204 -8.80 2.63 11.69
N LYS A 205 -7.72 3.18 12.24
CA LYS A 205 -6.54 2.42 12.71
C LYS A 205 -5.86 1.61 11.60
N MET A 206 -6.06 2.00 10.36
CA MET A 206 -5.52 1.31 9.17
C MET A 206 -5.90 -0.18 9.10
N LEU A 207 -7.10 -0.54 9.55
CA LEU A 207 -7.58 -1.92 9.46
C LEU A 207 -7.83 -2.31 8.00
N THR A 208 -7.48 -3.55 7.64
CA THR A 208 -7.73 -4.11 6.29
C THR A 208 -9.22 -4.29 6.01
N GLN A 209 -10.02 -4.42 7.06
CA GLN A 209 -11.48 -4.49 6.99
C GLN A 209 -12.09 -3.77 8.18
N SER A 210 -13.34 -3.32 8.05
CA SER A 210 -14.07 -2.75 9.18
C SER A 210 -14.44 -3.82 10.21
N ASP A 211 -14.54 -3.41 11.48
CA ASP A 211 -15.14 -4.21 12.54
C ASP A 211 -16.67 -4.35 12.27
N PRO A 212 -17.28 -5.52 12.35
CA PRO A 212 -16.78 -6.81 12.86
C PRO A 212 -16.11 -7.71 11.83
N ASN A 213 -16.09 -7.35 10.55
CA ASN A 213 -15.66 -8.23 9.47
C ASN A 213 -14.25 -8.79 9.67
N ILE A 214 -13.33 -7.94 10.16
CA ILE A 214 -11.96 -8.37 10.43
C ILE A 214 -11.88 -9.47 11.50
N CYS A 215 -12.72 -9.40 12.52
CA CYS A 215 -12.77 -10.39 13.60
C CYS A 215 -13.39 -11.70 13.13
N LEU A 216 -14.49 -11.59 12.37
CA LEU A 216 -15.26 -12.75 11.88
C LEU A 216 -14.53 -13.57 10.81
N ARG A 217 -13.43 -13.08 10.26
CA ARG A 217 -12.56 -13.89 9.37
C ARG A 217 -12.02 -15.14 10.05
N CYS A 218 -11.79 -15.06 11.37
CA CYS A 218 -11.23 -16.15 12.15
C CYS A 218 -12.20 -16.69 13.22
N HIS A 219 -13.05 -15.80 13.76
CA HIS A 219 -13.94 -16.15 14.88
C HIS A 219 -15.35 -16.57 14.47
N ALA A 220 -15.75 -16.40 13.23
CA ALA A 220 -17.03 -16.92 12.75
C ALA A 220 -17.01 -18.44 12.73
N GLN A 221 -17.94 -19.05 13.42
CA GLN A 221 -18.12 -20.50 13.43
C GLN A 221 -19.44 -20.86 12.73
N VAL A 222 -19.40 -21.89 11.91
CA VAL A 222 -20.62 -22.49 11.36
C VAL A 222 -21.36 -23.16 12.53
N PRO A 223 -22.65 -22.85 12.73
CA PRO A 223 -23.43 -23.50 13.78
C PRO A 223 -23.43 -25.01 13.61
N GLY A 224 -23.19 -25.73 14.70
CA GLY A 224 -23.32 -27.18 14.72
C GLY A 224 -24.78 -27.66 14.51
N PRO A 225 -25.04 -28.97 14.38
CA PRO A 225 -26.38 -29.52 14.25
C PRO A 225 -27.29 -29.06 15.41
N GLY A 226 -28.45 -28.47 15.07
CA GLY A 226 -29.43 -27.98 16.06
C GLY A 226 -29.36 -26.47 16.31
N VAL A 227 -28.47 -25.73 15.66
CA VAL A 227 -28.42 -24.27 15.80
C VAL A 227 -29.31 -23.62 14.72
N THR A 228 -30.06 -22.60 15.12
CA THR A 228 -30.94 -21.84 14.23
C THR A 228 -30.13 -21.14 13.12
N PRO A 229 -30.49 -21.30 11.84
CA PRO A 229 -29.82 -20.61 10.74
C PRO A 229 -29.77 -19.09 10.96
N GLY A 230 -28.63 -18.48 10.62
CA GLY A 230 -28.42 -17.04 10.75
C GLY A 230 -27.94 -16.57 12.14
N GLN A 231 -27.75 -17.48 13.08
CA GLN A 231 -27.11 -17.14 14.36
C GLN A 231 -25.58 -17.22 14.25
N ILE A 232 -24.92 -16.26 14.89
CA ILE A 232 -23.44 -16.16 14.92
C ILE A 232 -22.97 -16.60 16.30
N TYR A 233 -22.24 -17.71 16.33
CA TYR A 233 -21.58 -18.22 17.54
C TYR A 233 -20.10 -17.95 17.46
N ILE A 234 -19.54 -17.46 18.55
CA ILE A 234 -18.10 -17.32 18.75
C ILE A 234 -17.73 -18.12 19.99
N GLY A 235 -16.97 -19.19 19.80
CA GLY A 235 -16.90 -20.25 20.80
C GLY A 235 -18.28 -20.86 21.05
N ASN A 236 -18.69 -20.98 22.32
CA ASN A 236 -19.99 -21.52 22.72
C ASN A 236 -21.04 -20.43 22.99
N ILE A 237 -20.75 -19.15 22.65
CA ILE A 237 -21.61 -18.02 22.98
C ILE A 237 -22.27 -17.51 21.72
N ASN A 238 -23.61 -17.38 21.75
CA ASN A 238 -24.35 -16.72 20.68
C ASN A 238 -24.16 -15.22 20.75
N HIS A 239 -23.55 -14.64 19.69
CA HIS A 239 -23.27 -13.21 19.57
C HIS A 239 -24.27 -12.46 18.70
N SER A 240 -25.31 -13.11 18.16
CA SER A 240 -26.23 -12.49 17.20
C SER A 240 -26.94 -11.24 17.74
N SER A 241 -27.31 -11.24 19.03
CA SER A 241 -27.91 -10.09 19.70
C SER A 241 -26.91 -8.99 20.01
N PHE A 242 -25.66 -9.36 20.36
CA PHE A 242 -24.62 -8.41 20.71
C PHE A 242 -24.15 -7.59 19.50
N LEU A 243 -24.11 -8.19 18.31
CA LEU A 243 -23.74 -7.49 17.07
C LEU A 243 -24.75 -6.41 16.65
N LYS A 244 -25.97 -6.42 17.20
CA LYS A 244 -26.94 -5.35 17.01
C LYS A 244 -26.65 -4.11 17.86
N MET A 245 -25.91 -4.25 18.95
CA MET A 245 -25.56 -3.15 19.85
C MET A 245 -24.29 -2.40 19.42
N GLY A 246 -23.60 -2.92 18.43
CA GLY A 246 -22.32 -2.43 17.94
C GLY A 246 -21.43 -3.58 17.53
N THR A 247 -20.17 -3.27 17.34
CA THR A 247 -19.20 -4.25 16.84
C THR A 247 -18.27 -4.72 17.95
N CYS A 248 -17.47 -5.73 17.69
CA CYS A 248 -16.68 -6.46 18.67
C CYS A 248 -15.89 -5.55 19.63
N TRP A 249 -15.17 -4.58 19.12
CA TRP A 249 -14.42 -3.62 19.95
C TRP A 249 -15.07 -2.24 20.03
N THR A 250 -15.80 -1.78 19.02
CA THR A 250 -16.44 -0.46 19.02
C THR A 250 -17.64 -0.38 19.98
N ALA A 251 -18.29 -1.52 20.26
CA ALA A 251 -19.29 -1.62 21.33
C ALA A 251 -18.65 -1.62 22.75
N GLY A 252 -17.32 -1.58 22.87
CA GLY A 252 -16.61 -1.60 24.14
C GLY A 252 -16.51 -2.99 24.81
N CYS A 253 -16.81 -4.07 24.09
CA CYS A 253 -16.82 -5.40 24.66
C CYS A 253 -15.44 -6.07 24.64
N HIS A 254 -14.71 -6.02 23.52
CA HIS A 254 -13.38 -6.60 23.37
C HIS A 254 -12.38 -5.50 23.03
N THR A 255 -11.95 -4.74 24.03
CA THR A 255 -11.11 -3.55 23.84
C THR A 255 -9.62 -3.86 23.79
N ALA A 256 -9.20 -4.98 24.39
CA ALA A 256 -7.80 -5.40 24.47
C ALA A 256 -7.40 -6.36 23.34
N VAL A 257 -7.69 -6.00 22.09
CA VAL A 257 -7.51 -6.88 20.90
C VAL A 257 -6.08 -7.33 20.66
N HIS A 258 -5.07 -6.64 21.19
CA HIS A 258 -3.65 -7.04 21.09
C HIS A 258 -3.21 -7.97 22.22
N GLY A 259 -4.04 -8.11 23.27
CA GLY A 259 -3.81 -8.92 24.46
C GLY A 259 -4.17 -8.20 25.74
N SER A 260 -4.40 -8.94 26.81
CA SER A 260 -4.84 -8.43 28.10
C SER A 260 -3.99 -8.99 29.26
N ASN A 261 -3.83 -8.21 30.33
CA ASN A 261 -3.23 -8.67 31.57
C ASN A 261 -4.27 -9.22 32.57
N VAL A 262 -5.57 -9.02 32.30
CA VAL A 262 -6.62 -9.27 33.29
C VAL A 262 -7.76 -10.14 32.78
N ASP A 263 -8.00 -10.24 31.48
CA ASP A 263 -9.12 -11.01 30.92
C ASP A 263 -8.71 -11.83 29.70
N VAL A 264 -8.82 -13.15 29.81
CA VAL A 264 -8.56 -14.10 28.71
C VAL A 264 -9.45 -13.89 27.49
N ARG A 265 -10.60 -13.21 27.67
CA ARG A 265 -11.52 -12.86 26.57
C ARG A 265 -11.19 -11.52 25.93
N LEU A 266 -10.06 -10.91 26.29
CA LEU A 266 -9.56 -9.64 25.74
C LEU A 266 -10.56 -8.48 25.90
N ARG A 267 -11.30 -8.42 27.00
CA ARG A 267 -12.31 -7.37 27.24
C ARG A 267 -11.74 -6.09 27.87
N TYR A 268 -10.53 -6.15 28.47
CA TYR A 268 -9.91 -5.02 29.16
C TYR A 268 -8.41 -4.96 28.87
#